data_00a960b75bc9eba5d8f3d1b00e259092
#
_entry.id   00a960b75bc9eba5d8f3d1b00e259092
#
_cell.length_a   1.000
_cell.length_b   1.000
_cell.length_c   1.000
_cell.angle_alpha   90.00
_cell.angle_beta   90.00
_cell.angle_gamma   90.00
#
_symmetry.space_group_name_H-M   'P 1'
#
loop_
_entity.id
_entity.type
_entity.pdbx_description
1 polymer ?
#
loop_
_entity_poly.entity_id
_entity_poly.type
_entity_poly.pdbx_seq_one_letter_code
_entity_poly.pdbx_strand_id
1 'polypeptide(L)'
;VTFGKKSPVIVIECKKAEQKLSDRNFKQLNEYVVYTPSVKVGILTNGLDWQFYIKGDSGLNHTPFFTFNIENYSTSDLESLSMFMKSEFNINEIQDEAESIHFLEKFDDALFSVLNNPTASLVKSINEEMGGKRVTDKIAQKITDLINSISLKDVYERMIVEEAKQNSSGVITTAEEIKAFNVIKTMFAMSSKFKNSELERIGFRDQKNSFKI
;
A
#
# COMPACT_ATOMS: atom_id res chain seq x y z
N VAL A 1 12.13 24.42 5.88
CA VAL A 1 12.59 23.88 7.15
C VAL A 1 13.99 23.32 7.00
N THR A 2 14.87 23.57 7.95
CA THR A 2 16.27 23.08 7.97
C THR A 2 16.52 22.27 9.23
N PHE A 3 17.18 21.12 9.13
CA PHE A 3 17.55 20.27 10.26
C PHE A 3 19.07 20.38 10.52
N GLY A 4 19.49 21.46 11.18
CA GLY A 4 20.90 21.70 11.49
C GLY A 4 21.81 21.96 10.27
N LYS A 5 21.28 21.96 9.06
CA LYS A 5 21.97 22.26 7.80
C LYS A 5 21.61 23.66 7.33
N LYS A 6 22.52 24.29 6.57
CA LYS A 6 22.27 25.63 5.99
C LYS A 6 21.19 25.60 4.89
N SER A 7 20.99 24.45 4.24
CA SER A 7 20.06 24.29 3.12
C SER A 7 18.73 23.68 3.55
N PRO A 8 17.59 24.15 3.02
CA PRO A 8 16.27 23.61 3.36
C PRO A 8 16.12 22.17 2.83
N VAL A 9 15.46 21.33 3.62
CA VAL A 9 15.12 19.94 3.24
C VAL A 9 13.63 19.80 2.96
N ILE A 10 12.81 20.61 3.66
CA ILE A 10 11.36 20.64 3.50
C ILE A 10 10.95 22.05 3.10
N VAL A 11 10.06 22.16 2.11
CA VAL A 11 9.34 23.39 1.76
C VAL A 11 7.86 23.20 2.06
N ILE A 12 7.25 24.20 2.67
CA ILE A 12 5.82 24.22 3.01
C ILE A 12 5.18 25.40 2.27
N GLU A 13 4.19 25.11 1.45
CA GLU A 13 3.32 26.10 0.81
C GLU A 13 1.99 26.16 1.54
N CYS A 14 1.69 27.32 2.11
CA CYS A 14 0.48 27.55 2.88
C CYS A 14 -0.57 28.34 2.09
N LYS A 15 -1.80 27.88 2.13
CA LYS A 15 -2.96 28.55 1.55
C LYS A 15 -3.94 28.97 2.65
N LYS A 16 -4.91 29.82 2.31
CA LYS A 16 -5.96 30.21 3.25
C LYS A 16 -6.80 28.99 3.65
N ALA A 17 -7.27 28.94 4.90
CA ALA A 17 -8.03 27.82 5.46
C ALA A 17 -9.28 27.45 4.65
N GLU A 18 -9.96 28.44 4.07
CA GLU A 18 -11.16 28.23 3.25
C GLU A 18 -10.85 27.79 1.80
N GLN A 19 -9.58 27.82 1.40
CA GLN A 19 -9.18 27.49 0.03
C GLN A 19 -8.99 25.98 -0.11
N LYS A 20 -9.77 25.35 -1.01
CA LYS A 20 -9.51 23.97 -1.40
C LYS A 20 -8.15 23.88 -2.10
N LEU A 21 -7.33 22.89 -1.68
CA LEU A 21 -6.06 22.60 -2.32
C LEU A 21 -6.29 22.08 -3.74
N SER A 22 -5.49 22.53 -4.70
CA SER A 22 -5.68 22.28 -6.13
C SER A 22 -4.35 22.02 -6.85
N ASP A 23 -4.44 21.48 -8.07
CA ASP A 23 -3.27 21.27 -8.95
C ASP A 23 -2.47 22.55 -9.21
N ARG A 24 -3.13 23.70 -9.23
CA ARG A 24 -2.44 24.99 -9.36
C ARG A 24 -1.54 25.25 -8.15
N ASN A 25 -2.01 24.92 -6.96
CA ASN A 25 -1.23 25.07 -5.73
C ASN A 25 -0.06 24.07 -5.69
N PHE A 26 -0.29 22.84 -6.14
CA PHE A 26 0.76 21.85 -6.31
C PHE A 26 1.84 22.31 -7.30
N LYS A 27 1.47 22.83 -8.46
CA LYS A 27 2.42 23.36 -9.46
C LYS A 27 3.31 24.45 -8.88
N GLN A 28 2.75 25.38 -8.11
CA GLN A 28 3.51 26.42 -7.43
C GLN A 28 4.51 25.86 -6.42
N LEU A 29 4.09 24.89 -5.59
CA LEU A 29 4.98 24.20 -4.65
C LEU A 29 6.11 23.47 -5.41
N ASN A 30 5.76 22.76 -6.48
CA ASN A 30 6.71 22.00 -7.29
C ASN A 30 7.78 22.92 -7.95
N GLU A 31 7.39 24.08 -8.42
CA GLU A 31 8.33 25.07 -8.96
C GLU A 31 9.41 25.43 -7.91
N TYR A 32 9.03 25.72 -6.67
CA TYR A 32 9.98 26.00 -5.60
C TYR A 32 10.94 24.82 -5.36
N VAL A 33 10.43 23.59 -5.40
CA VAL A 33 11.23 22.38 -5.16
C VAL A 33 12.18 22.11 -6.31
N VAL A 34 11.78 22.33 -7.56
CA VAL A 34 12.64 22.20 -8.75
C VAL A 34 13.84 23.14 -8.67
N TYR A 35 13.61 24.41 -8.29
CA TYR A 35 14.67 25.40 -8.17
C TYR A 35 15.51 25.27 -6.89
N THR A 36 15.16 24.37 -5.97
CA THR A 36 15.88 24.18 -4.72
C THR A 36 16.35 22.72 -4.60
N PRO A 37 17.55 22.36 -5.12
CA PRO A 37 18.01 20.97 -5.19
C PRO A 37 18.08 20.25 -3.84
N SER A 38 18.30 20.98 -2.74
CA SER A 38 18.40 20.41 -1.40
C SER A 38 17.05 19.95 -0.81
N VAL A 39 15.92 20.45 -1.34
CA VAL A 39 14.59 20.07 -0.88
C VAL A 39 14.28 18.66 -1.34
N LYS A 40 13.78 17.86 -0.42
CA LYS A 40 13.37 16.47 -0.63
C LYS A 40 11.88 16.25 -0.42
N VAL A 41 11.26 17.07 0.43
CA VAL A 41 9.82 16.99 0.75
C VAL A 41 9.16 18.33 0.50
N GLY A 42 8.03 18.30 -0.22
CA GLY A 42 7.11 19.41 -0.35
C GLY A 42 5.85 19.17 0.46
N ILE A 43 5.38 20.16 1.19
CA ILE A 43 4.13 20.10 1.95
C ILE A 43 3.23 21.21 1.46
N LEU A 44 2.01 20.85 1.07
CA LEU A 44 0.95 21.79 0.70
C LEU A 44 -0.15 21.74 1.76
N THR A 45 -0.53 22.89 2.28
CA THR A 45 -1.56 22.94 3.33
C THR A 45 -2.41 24.21 3.23
N ASN A 46 -3.66 24.09 3.68
CA ASN A 46 -4.56 25.22 3.97
C ASN A 46 -4.79 25.38 5.50
N GLY A 47 -4.02 24.65 6.32
CA GLY A 47 -4.16 24.64 7.77
C GLY A 47 -5.08 23.52 8.29
N LEU A 48 -6.08 23.11 7.53
CA LEU A 48 -6.97 21.97 7.81
C LEU A 48 -6.46 20.70 7.13
N ASP A 49 -6.27 20.77 5.82
CA ASP A 49 -5.75 19.69 4.98
C ASP A 49 -4.25 19.85 4.77
N TRP A 50 -3.54 18.75 4.83
CA TRP A 50 -2.11 18.67 4.62
C TRP A 50 -1.80 17.57 3.63
N GLN A 51 -0.99 17.88 2.62
CA GLN A 51 -0.57 16.96 1.57
C GLN A 51 0.96 16.93 1.52
N PHE A 52 1.53 15.74 1.67
CA PHE A 52 2.98 15.53 1.73
C PHE A 52 3.45 14.86 0.46
N TYR A 53 4.43 15.48 -0.20
CA TYR A 53 4.97 15.06 -1.48
C TYR A 53 6.46 14.78 -1.37
N ILE A 54 6.93 13.70 -1.98
CA ILE A 54 8.36 13.39 -2.09
C ILE A 54 8.91 13.86 -3.43
N LYS A 55 10.16 14.31 -3.43
CA LYS A 55 10.85 14.72 -4.64
C LYS A 55 11.40 13.50 -5.38
N GLY A 56 10.97 13.33 -6.63
CA GLY A 56 11.55 12.43 -7.62
C GLY A 56 12.58 13.13 -8.51
N ASP A 57 12.88 12.53 -9.66
CA ASP A 57 13.92 13.01 -10.57
C ASP A 57 13.61 14.36 -11.21
N SER A 58 12.37 14.63 -11.55
CA SER A 58 11.93 15.82 -12.30
C SER A 58 11.20 16.87 -11.45
N GLY A 59 11.06 16.65 -10.17
CA GLY A 59 10.31 17.49 -9.23
C GLY A 59 9.55 16.64 -8.24
N LEU A 60 8.49 17.18 -7.62
CA LEU A 60 7.63 16.42 -6.73
C LEU A 60 6.80 15.39 -7.49
N ASN A 61 6.62 14.21 -6.93
CA ASN A 61 5.62 13.25 -7.40
C ASN A 61 4.23 13.90 -7.30
N HIS A 62 3.40 13.71 -8.32
CA HIS A 62 2.11 14.41 -8.39
C HIS A 62 1.12 13.92 -7.33
N THR A 63 1.18 12.65 -6.97
CA THR A 63 0.37 12.07 -5.91
C THR A 63 1.04 12.27 -4.55
N PRO A 64 0.35 12.81 -3.54
CA PRO A 64 0.90 12.89 -2.19
C PRO A 64 1.06 11.47 -1.63
N PHE A 65 2.19 11.17 -1.01
CA PHE A 65 2.39 9.88 -0.35
C PHE A 65 1.72 9.81 1.02
N PHE A 66 1.41 10.96 1.62
CA PHE A 66 0.69 11.05 2.87
C PHE A 66 -0.23 12.27 2.86
N THR A 67 -1.45 12.09 3.36
CA THR A 67 -2.41 13.18 3.57
C THR A 67 -2.88 13.17 5.02
N PHE A 68 -3.07 14.36 5.59
CA PHE A 68 -3.51 14.52 6.96
C PHE A 68 -4.58 15.62 7.02
N ASN A 69 -5.67 15.35 7.74
CA ASN A 69 -6.69 16.36 8.04
C ASN A 69 -6.79 16.54 9.55
N ILE A 70 -6.62 17.77 10.03
CA ILE A 70 -6.53 18.06 11.47
C ILE A 70 -7.85 17.84 12.23
N GLU A 71 -8.98 17.83 11.54
CA GLU A 71 -10.31 17.59 12.13
C GLU A 71 -10.74 16.13 12.04
N ASN A 72 -10.11 15.36 11.13
CA ASN A 72 -10.46 13.97 10.87
C ASN A 72 -9.22 13.12 10.63
N TYR A 73 -8.61 12.63 11.70
CA TYR A 73 -7.40 11.80 11.63
C TYR A 73 -7.54 10.53 12.46
N SER A 74 -6.77 9.54 12.11
CA SER A 74 -6.62 8.26 12.82
C SER A 74 -5.33 8.23 13.64
N THR A 75 -5.17 7.19 14.46
CA THR A 75 -3.91 6.96 15.19
C THR A 75 -2.75 6.69 14.22
N SER A 76 -2.99 5.98 13.13
CA SER A 76 -1.98 5.72 12.09
C SER A 76 -1.52 7.02 11.39
N ASP A 77 -2.41 7.98 11.21
CA ASP A 77 -2.03 9.28 10.64
C ASP A 77 -1.08 10.05 11.58
N LEU A 78 -1.28 9.94 12.90
CA LEU A 78 -0.36 10.53 13.89
C LEU A 78 1.00 9.83 13.90
N GLU A 79 1.03 8.50 13.73
CA GLU A 79 2.26 7.72 13.58
C GLU A 79 3.05 8.18 12.34
N SER A 80 2.38 8.32 11.19
CA SER A 80 2.98 8.85 9.97
C SER A 80 3.46 10.31 10.12
N LEU A 81 2.68 11.14 10.81
CA LEU A 81 3.06 12.52 11.07
C LEU A 81 4.30 12.61 11.98
N SER A 82 4.49 11.64 12.89
CA SER A 82 5.64 11.59 13.81
C SER A 82 6.99 11.51 13.10
N MET A 83 7.05 10.95 11.88
CA MET A 83 8.26 10.90 11.05
C MET A 83 8.82 12.29 10.72
N PHE A 84 7.99 13.34 10.82
CA PHE A 84 8.38 14.73 10.59
C PHE A 84 8.81 15.46 11.85
N MET A 85 8.74 14.81 13.03
CA MET A 85 9.28 15.36 14.27
C MET A 85 10.81 15.47 14.18
N LYS A 86 11.36 16.53 14.74
CA LYS A 86 12.82 16.82 14.65
C LYS A 86 13.69 15.68 15.18
N SER A 87 13.24 14.95 16.19
CA SER A 87 13.93 13.80 16.78
C SER A 87 13.91 12.55 15.90
N GLU A 88 12.84 12.38 15.12
CA GLU A 88 12.57 11.19 14.33
C GLU A 88 12.86 11.38 12.82
N PHE A 89 13.10 12.62 12.40
CA PHE A 89 13.25 12.97 11.00
C PHE A 89 14.44 12.27 10.34
N ASN A 90 14.14 11.30 9.49
CA ASN A 90 15.09 10.61 8.63
C ASN A 90 14.60 10.65 7.19
N ILE A 91 15.25 11.43 6.36
CA ILE A 91 14.80 11.63 4.97
C ILE A 91 14.85 10.32 4.15
N ASN A 92 15.78 9.41 4.44
CA ASN A 92 15.86 8.16 3.69
C ASN A 92 14.66 7.25 4.04
N GLU A 93 14.29 7.15 5.33
CA GLU A 93 13.11 6.40 5.76
C GLU A 93 11.81 6.98 5.18
N ILE A 94 11.70 8.30 5.12
CA ILE A 94 10.55 8.97 4.50
C ILE A 94 10.50 8.68 2.98
N GLN A 95 11.65 8.63 2.30
CA GLN A 95 11.70 8.29 0.88
C GLN A 95 11.33 6.84 0.64
N ASP A 96 11.86 5.90 1.42
CA ASP A 96 11.55 4.47 1.31
C ASP A 96 10.05 4.21 1.55
N GLU A 97 9.46 4.88 2.54
CA GLU A 97 8.01 4.80 2.80
C GLU A 97 7.19 5.36 1.64
N ALA A 98 7.54 6.54 1.13
CA ALA A 98 6.88 7.14 0.00
C ALA A 98 6.97 6.29 -1.28
N GLU A 99 8.14 5.68 -1.54
CA GLU A 99 8.33 4.76 -2.67
C GLU A 99 7.47 3.51 -2.51
N SER A 100 7.38 2.97 -1.30
CA SER A 100 6.54 1.80 -0.99
C SER A 100 5.06 2.08 -1.22
N ILE A 101 4.56 3.23 -0.78
CA ILE A 101 3.18 3.66 -0.98
C ILE A 101 2.88 3.82 -2.48
N HIS A 102 3.72 4.53 -3.21
CA HIS A 102 3.54 4.70 -4.66
C HIS A 102 3.67 3.39 -5.46
N PHE A 103 4.50 2.47 -4.98
CA PHE A 103 4.57 1.14 -5.59
C PHE A 103 3.26 0.37 -5.39
N LEU A 104 2.69 0.39 -4.18
CA LEU A 104 1.42 -0.26 -3.87
C LEU A 104 0.26 0.31 -4.70
N GLU A 105 0.18 1.64 -4.85
CA GLU A 105 -0.82 2.28 -5.71
C GLU A 105 -0.71 1.81 -7.16
N LYS A 106 0.51 1.82 -7.73
CA LYS A 106 0.75 1.34 -9.10
C LYS A 106 0.45 -0.14 -9.25
N PHE A 107 0.76 -0.94 -8.23
CA PHE A 107 0.46 -2.37 -8.24
C PHE A 107 -1.05 -2.60 -8.23
N ASP A 108 -1.81 -1.88 -7.39
CA ASP A 108 -3.27 -1.99 -7.31
C ASP A 108 -3.93 -1.63 -8.64
N ASP A 109 -3.54 -0.50 -9.23
CA ASP A 109 -4.02 -0.07 -10.55
C ASP A 109 -3.68 -1.09 -11.66
N ALA A 110 -2.46 -1.63 -11.65
CA ALA A 110 -2.03 -2.63 -12.61
C ALA A 110 -2.80 -3.95 -12.43
N LEU A 111 -2.98 -4.40 -11.20
CA LEU A 111 -3.75 -5.60 -10.87
C LEU A 111 -5.21 -5.45 -11.32
N PHE A 112 -5.84 -4.31 -10.98
CA PHE A 112 -7.20 -4.00 -11.41
C PHE A 112 -7.33 -4.02 -12.95
N SER A 113 -6.38 -3.39 -13.65
CA SER A 113 -6.36 -3.35 -15.11
C SER A 113 -6.23 -4.75 -15.72
N VAL A 114 -5.33 -5.58 -15.20
CA VAL A 114 -5.11 -6.94 -15.69
C VAL A 114 -6.29 -7.86 -15.41
N LEU A 115 -6.96 -7.70 -14.28
CA LEU A 115 -8.14 -8.51 -13.95
C LEU A 115 -9.37 -8.09 -14.76
N ASN A 116 -9.57 -6.80 -15.02
CA ASN A 116 -10.68 -6.32 -15.85
C ASN A 116 -10.49 -6.59 -17.34
N ASN A 117 -9.23 -6.55 -17.81
CA ASN A 117 -8.87 -6.82 -19.21
C ASN A 117 -7.73 -7.84 -19.25
N PRO A 118 -8.01 -9.13 -19.04
CA PRO A 118 -6.98 -10.16 -19.00
C PRO A 118 -6.14 -10.20 -20.26
N THR A 119 -4.82 -10.11 -20.10
CA THR A 119 -3.89 -10.20 -21.23
C THR A 119 -3.87 -11.62 -21.82
N ALA A 120 -3.52 -11.73 -23.10
CA ALA A 120 -3.39 -13.04 -23.76
C ALA A 120 -2.39 -13.96 -23.04
N SER A 121 -1.35 -13.40 -22.41
CA SER A 121 -0.38 -14.15 -21.61
C SER A 121 -0.99 -14.70 -20.32
N LEU A 122 -1.80 -13.92 -19.61
CA LEU A 122 -2.51 -14.39 -18.41
C LEU A 122 -3.49 -15.52 -18.77
N VAL A 123 -4.29 -15.32 -19.81
CA VAL A 123 -5.24 -16.33 -20.30
C VAL A 123 -4.51 -17.63 -20.70
N LYS A 124 -3.34 -17.50 -21.35
CA LYS A 124 -2.51 -18.64 -21.72
C LYS A 124 -1.99 -19.39 -20.50
N SER A 125 -1.44 -18.67 -19.51
CA SER A 125 -0.92 -19.27 -18.27
C SER A 125 -2.01 -20.02 -17.51
N ILE A 126 -3.21 -19.44 -17.39
CA ILE A 126 -4.35 -20.10 -16.75
C ILE A 126 -4.76 -21.37 -17.51
N ASN A 127 -4.80 -21.30 -18.85
CA ASN A 127 -5.14 -22.47 -19.67
C ASN A 127 -4.11 -23.60 -19.53
N GLU A 128 -2.82 -23.27 -19.42
CA GLU A 128 -1.74 -24.24 -19.22
C GLU A 128 -1.88 -24.90 -17.84
N GLU A 129 -2.16 -24.16 -16.77
CA GLU A 129 -2.41 -24.71 -15.43
C GLU A 129 -3.67 -25.58 -15.37
N MET A 130 -4.66 -25.32 -16.23
CA MET A 130 -5.84 -26.19 -16.41
C MET A 130 -5.54 -27.47 -17.24
N GLY A 131 -4.30 -27.67 -17.70
CA GLY A 131 -3.89 -28.80 -18.55
C GLY A 131 -4.22 -28.62 -20.04
N GLY A 132 -4.60 -27.41 -20.45
CA GLY A 132 -4.92 -27.09 -21.85
C GLY A 132 -3.65 -26.91 -22.68
N LYS A 133 -3.63 -27.56 -23.88
CA LYS A 133 -2.47 -27.48 -24.80
C LYS A 133 -2.51 -26.26 -25.74
N ARG A 134 -3.69 -25.76 -26.07
CA ARG A 134 -3.88 -24.65 -27.02
C ARG A 134 -5.01 -23.76 -26.60
N VAL A 135 -4.77 -22.47 -26.65
CA VAL A 135 -5.80 -21.43 -26.43
C VAL A 135 -6.49 -21.17 -27.77
N THR A 136 -7.79 -21.42 -27.84
CA THR A 136 -8.66 -20.97 -28.93
C THR A 136 -9.43 -19.75 -28.50
N ASP A 137 -9.98 -18.97 -29.44
CA ASP A 137 -10.76 -17.76 -29.11
C ASP A 137 -11.91 -18.06 -28.12
N LYS A 138 -12.57 -19.22 -28.32
CA LYS A 138 -13.64 -19.66 -27.43
C LYS A 138 -13.15 -19.98 -26.02
N ILE A 139 -11.97 -20.55 -25.85
CA ILE A 139 -11.35 -20.84 -24.57
C ILE A 139 -10.90 -19.53 -23.93
N ALA A 140 -10.28 -18.65 -24.70
CA ALA A 140 -9.85 -17.33 -24.23
C ALA A 140 -11.02 -16.52 -23.70
N GLN A 141 -12.12 -16.44 -24.45
CA GLN A 141 -13.32 -15.74 -24.02
C GLN A 141 -13.89 -16.34 -22.73
N LYS A 142 -14.00 -17.66 -22.64
CA LYS A 142 -14.51 -18.33 -21.45
C LYS A 142 -13.64 -18.09 -20.20
N ILE A 143 -12.32 -18.09 -20.35
CA ILE A 143 -11.41 -17.79 -19.24
C ILE A 143 -11.57 -16.32 -18.82
N THR A 144 -11.64 -15.40 -19.77
CA THR A 144 -11.87 -13.97 -19.50
C THR A 144 -13.19 -13.75 -18.75
N ASP A 145 -14.27 -14.35 -19.20
CA ASP A 145 -15.59 -14.26 -18.55
C ASP A 145 -15.54 -14.79 -17.11
N LEU A 146 -14.79 -15.88 -16.88
CA LEU A 146 -14.61 -16.46 -15.55
C LEU A 146 -13.77 -15.53 -14.66
N ILE A 147 -12.68 -14.95 -15.13
CA ILE A 147 -11.88 -13.99 -14.38
C ILE A 147 -12.75 -12.80 -13.95
N ASN A 148 -13.55 -12.26 -14.87
CA ASN A 148 -14.44 -11.15 -14.60
C ASN A 148 -15.60 -11.49 -13.63
N SER A 149 -15.94 -12.77 -13.51
CA SER A 149 -17.01 -13.25 -12.62
C SER A 149 -16.53 -13.70 -11.24
N ILE A 150 -15.23 -14.02 -11.10
CA ILE A 150 -14.64 -14.47 -9.84
C ILE A 150 -14.37 -13.25 -8.96
N SER A 151 -14.92 -13.26 -7.75
CA SER A 151 -14.57 -12.31 -6.72
C SER A 151 -13.19 -12.65 -6.15
N LEU A 152 -12.33 -11.66 -5.94
CA LEU A 152 -11.05 -11.85 -5.21
C LEU A 152 -11.29 -12.46 -3.82
N LYS A 153 -12.45 -12.22 -3.23
CA LYS A 153 -12.87 -12.82 -1.97
C LYS A 153 -12.97 -14.35 -2.07
N ASP A 154 -13.52 -14.87 -3.15
CA ASP A 154 -13.67 -16.34 -3.35
C ASP A 154 -12.31 -17.02 -3.52
N VAL A 155 -11.38 -16.36 -4.23
CA VAL A 155 -9.99 -16.85 -4.37
C VAL A 155 -9.28 -16.84 -3.02
N TYR A 156 -9.41 -15.77 -2.26
CA TYR A 156 -8.82 -15.63 -0.93
C TYR A 156 -9.36 -16.65 0.07
N GLU A 157 -10.66 -16.87 0.10
CA GLU A 157 -11.30 -17.91 0.94
C GLU A 157 -10.80 -19.30 0.59
N ARG A 158 -10.59 -19.58 -0.69
CA ARG A 158 -10.02 -20.85 -1.15
C ARG A 158 -8.57 -21.03 -0.72
N MET A 159 -7.74 -19.97 -0.82
CA MET A 159 -6.34 -20.01 -0.36
C MET A 159 -6.25 -20.31 1.15
N ILE A 160 -7.12 -19.69 1.96
CA ILE A 160 -7.19 -19.95 3.40
C ILE A 160 -7.51 -21.42 3.68
N VAL A 161 -8.49 -22.00 2.95
CA VAL A 161 -8.87 -23.40 3.12
C VAL A 161 -7.75 -24.35 2.71
N GLU A 162 -6.96 -24.02 1.72
CA GLU A 162 -5.83 -24.87 1.28
C GLU A 162 -4.64 -24.77 2.23
N GLU A 163 -4.32 -23.61 2.77
CA GLU A 163 -3.32 -23.46 3.84
C GLU A 163 -3.71 -24.28 5.08
N ALA A 164 -4.98 -24.27 5.46
CA ALA A 164 -5.49 -25.08 6.57
C ALA A 164 -5.28 -26.59 6.35
N LYS A 165 -5.48 -27.07 5.11
CA LYS A 165 -5.27 -28.49 4.75
C LYS A 165 -3.80 -28.90 4.80
N GLN A 166 -2.88 -28.01 4.44
CA GLN A 166 -1.43 -28.29 4.45
C GLN A 166 -0.86 -28.32 5.87
N ASN A 167 -1.46 -27.57 6.80
CA ASN A 167 -1.03 -27.47 8.20
C ASN A 167 -1.70 -28.47 9.14
N SER A 168 -2.53 -29.39 8.63
CA SER A 168 -3.34 -30.28 9.46
C SER A 168 -2.54 -31.42 10.07
N SER A 169 -2.11 -31.25 11.29
CA SER A 169 -1.64 -32.31 12.21
C SER A 169 -2.78 -32.91 13.04
N GLY A 170 -3.95 -33.16 12.47
CA GLY A 170 -5.06 -33.86 13.13
C GLY A 170 -6.00 -33.00 14.00
N VAL A 171 -5.74 -31.71 14.14
CA VAL A 171 -6.65 -30.71 14.70
C VAL A 171 -7.07 -29.79 13.58
N ILE A 172 -8.37 -29.66 13.34
CA ILE A 172 -8.88 -28.85 12.25
C ILE A 172 -9.09 -27.43 12.77
N THR A 173 -8.21 -26.51 12.35
CA THR A 173 -8.45 -25.07 12.53
C THR A 173 -9.58 -24.64 11.57
N THR A 174 -10.58 -23.94 12.09
CA THR A 174 -11.72 -23.48 11.30
C THR A 174 -11.32 -22.34 10.35
N ALA A 175 -12.10 -22.16 9.29
CA ALA A 175 -11.88 -21.04 8.35
C ALA A 175 -11.97 -19.67 9.04
N GLU A 176 -12.85 -19.55 10.05
CA GLU A 176 -13.00 -18.34 10.87
C GLU A 176 -11.77 -18.07 11.74
N GLU A 177 -11.17 -19.11 12.32
CA GLU A 177 -9.94 -19.00 13.12
C GLU A 177 -8.76 -18.58 12.27
N ILE A 178 -8.60 -19.14 11.06
CA ILE A 178 -7.57 -18.74 10.10
C ILE A 178 -7.77 -17.30 9.65
N LYS A 179 -9.02 -16.91 9.41
CA LYS A 179 -9.37 -15.54 9.04
C LYS A 179 -9.00 -14.55 10.16
N ALA A 180 -9.31 -14.88 11.40
CA ALA A 180 -8.92 -14.08 12.57
C ALA A 180 -7.38 -13.98 12.70
N PHE A 181 -6.64 -15.08 12.50
CA PHE A 181 -5.19 -15.09 12.49
C PHE A 181 -4.61 -14.17 11.41
N ASN A 182 -5.12 -14.26 10.17
CA ASN A 182 -4.65 -13.42 9.06
C ASN A 182 -4.95 -11.94 9.28
N VAL A 183 -6.10 -11.59 9.87
CA VAL A 183 -6.41 -10.21 10.28
C VAL A 183 -5.38 -9.71 11.29
N ILE A 184 -5.07 -10.50 12.32
CA ILE A 184 -4.08 -10.16 13.35
C ILE A 184 -2.68 -10.02 12.73
N LYS A 185 -2.27 -10.97 11.87
CA LYS A 185 -0.98 -10.90 11.17
C LYS A 185 -0.87 -9.67 10.28
N THR A 186 -1.96 -9.29 9.59
CA THR A 186 -2.03 -8.07 8.79
C THR A 186 -1.92 -6.83 9.67
N MET A 187 -2.60 -6.79 10.82
CA MET A 187 -2.46 -5.68 11.78
C MET A 187 -1.03 -5.51 12.27
N PHE A 188 -0.32 -6.61 12.55
CA PHE A 188 1.10 -6.55 12.90
C PHE A 188 1.97 -6.08 11.73
N ALA A 189 1.69 -6.53 10.51
CA ALA A 189 2.40 -6.10 9.31
C ALA A 189 2.21 -4.61 8.99
N MET A 190 1.04 -4.06 9.31
CA MET A 190 0.77 -2.62 9.18
C MET A 190 1.35 -1.78 10.31
N SER A 191 1.84 -2.42 11.38
CA SER A 191 2.48 -1.73 12.49
C SER A 191 3.97 -1.58 12.24
N SER A 192 4.48 -0.36 12.20
CA SER A 192 5.90 -0.05 12.06
C SER A 192 6.80 -0.60 13.21
N LYS A 193 6.19 -1.18 14.25
CA LYS A 193 6.89 -1.75 15.41
C LYS A 193 7.49 -3.13 15.13
N PHE A 194 7.08 -3.81 14.07
CA PHE A 194 7.54 -5.17 13.74
C PHE A 194 8.34 -5.18 12.46
N LYS A 195 9.52 -5.84 12.48
CA LYS A 195 10.32 -6.07 11.28
C LYS A 195 9.73 -7.25 10.49
N ASN A 196 9.89 -7.26 9.18
CA ASN A 196 9.44 -8.37 8.33
C ASN A 196 9.95 -9.74 8.81
N SER A 197 11.19 -9.83 9.30
CA SER A 197 11.74 -11.05 9.88
C SER A 197 11.06 -11.53 11.16
N GLU A 198 10.36 -10.65 11.86
CA GLU A 198 9.57 -11.00 13.06
C GLU A 198 8.16 -11.45 12.66
N LEU A 199 7.61 -10.84 11.60
CA LEU A 199 6.31 -11.23 11.03
C LEU A 199 6.31 -12.66 10.46
N GLU A 200 7.44 -13.10 9.87
CA GLU A 200 7.61 -14.47 9.39
C GLU A 200 7.62 -15.50 10.52
N ARG A 201 7.93 -15.09 11.75
CA ARG A 201 7.93 -15.94 12.95
C ARG A 201 6.57 -16.03 13.63
N ILE A 202 5.62 -15.19 13.24
CA ILE A 202 4.25 -15.26 13.77
C ILE A 202 3.54 -16.43 13.10
N GLY A 203 3.28 -17.45 13.91
CA GLY A 203 2.53 -18.63 13.53
C GLY A 203 1.39 -18.87 14.51
N PHE A 204 0.57 -19.86 14.25
CA PHE A 204 -0.42 -20.35 15.21
C PHE A 204 -0.18 -21.85 15.49
N ARG A 205 -0.68 -22.29 16.62
CA ARG A 205 -0.66 -23.69 17.00
C ARG A 205 -2.08 -24.16 17.28
N ASP A 206 -2.50 -25.18 16.56
CA ASP A 206 -3.80 -25.80 16.75
C ASP A 206 -3.91 -26.42 18.14
N GLN A 207 -5.06 -26.19 18.79
CA GLN A 207 -5.45 -26.83 20.06
C GLN A 207 -6.89 -27.36 19.92
N LYS A 208 -7.20 -28.39 20.68
CA LYS A 208 -8.47 -29.14 20.56
C LYS A 208 -9.75 -28.29 20.60
N ASN A 209 -9.73 -27.13 21.27
CA ASN A 209 -10.89 -26.25 21.43
C ASN A 209 -10.55 -24.77 21.17
N SER A 210 -9.35 -24.46 20.71
CA SER A 210 -8.91 -23.09 20.41
C SER A 210 -7.59 -23.13 19.63
N PHE A 211 -7.21 -22.02 19.02
CA PHE A 211 -5.85 -21.85 18.53
C PHE A 211 -5.11 -20.77 19.33
N LYS A 212 -3.79 -20.87 19.39
CA LYS A 212 -2.91 -19.94 20.09
C LYS A 212 -1.95 -19.31 19.09
N ILE A 213 -1.88 -17.98 19.08
CA ILE A 213 -0.94 -17.16 18.30
C ILE A 213 0.38 -17.03 19.06
#